data_bed3b82c81bcf1c026b749c6511279ba
#
_entry.id   bed3b82c81bcf1c026b749c6511279ba
#
_cell.length_a   1.000
_cell.length_b   1.000
_cell.length_c   1.000
_cell.angle_alpha   90.00
_cell.angle_beta   90.00
_cell.angle_gamma   90.00
#
_symmetry.space_group_name_H-M   'P 1'
#
loop_
_entity.id
_entity.type
_entity.pdbx_description
1 polymer ?
#
loop_
_entity_poly.entity_id
_entity_poly.type
_entity_poly.pdbx_seq_one_letter_code
_entity_poly.pdbx_strand_id
1 'polypeptide(L)'
;MTTTLPTRGQLERSLAQRIQALYRSQLGHRLSGVDCELLETKIAIVLEQSVTQPEQLLVAQGKSELVESLHSELEEVIQPQLKTLIEEVIGVSVIDLLSDVTLETARTGIIVILSEAPQIRDAVSKATAQTSASATLT
;
A
#
# COMPACT_ATOMS: atom_id res chain seq x y z
N MET A 1 10.83 14.14 27.28
CA MET A 1 10.45 14.54 26.06
C MET A 1 9.28 13.81 25.51
N THR A 2 8.39 14.47 24.91
CA THR A 2 7.25 13.85 24.44
C THR A 2 7.28 13.69 22.97
N THR A 3 6.88 12.59 22.51
CA THR A 3 6.89 12.35 21.10
C THR A 3 5.49 12.57 20.61
N THR A 4 5.35 13.39 19.63
CA THR A 4 4.05 13.65 19.07
C THR A 4 3.67 12.51 18.14
N LEU A 5 2.48 11.98 18.32
CA LEU A 5 2.02 10.93 17.44
C LEU A 5 1.78 11.48 16.04
N PRO A 6 1.95 10.68 15.02
CA PRO A 6 1.71 11.13 13.66
C PRO A 6 0.21 11.21 13.39
N THR A 7 -0.14 11.98 12.40
CA THR A 7 -1.52 12.01 11.95
C THR A 7 -1.72 10.89 10.95
N ARG A 8 -2.96 10.59 10.63
CA ARG A 8 -3.28 9.58 9.64
C ARG A 8 -2.61 9.95 8.33
N GLY A 9 -2.73 11.21 7.92
CA GLY A 9 -2.13 11.64 6.66
C GLY A 9 -0.62 11.50 6.64
N GLN A 10 0.02 11.71 7.79
CA GLN A 10 1.45 11.58 7.86
C GLN A 10 1.87 10.12 7.68
N LEU A 11 1.11 9.19 8.27
CA LEU A 11 1.40 7.78 8.12
C LEU A 11 1.18 7.36 6.67
N GLU A 12 0.11 7.83 6.05
CA GLU A 12 -0.19 7.49 4.67
C GLU A 12 0.92 7.99 3.74
N ARG A 13 1.41 9.20 3.98
CA ARG A 13 2.46 9.75 3.14
C ARG A 13 3.78 9.01 3.35
N SER A 14 4.07 8.63 4.60
CA SER A 14 5.28 7.89 4.89
C SER A 14 5.25 6.54 4.20
N LEU A 15 4.09 5.89 4.22
CA LEU A 15 3.94 4.60 3.57
C LEU A 15 4.19 4.77 2.08
N ALA A 16 3.57 5.76 1.46
CA ALA A 16 3.70 5.98 0.03
C ALA A 16 5.16 6.20 -0.36
N GLN A 17 5.87 6.99 0.41
CA GLN A 17 7.26 7.26 0.15
C GLN A 17 8.14 6.03 0.30
N ARG A 18 7.90 5.25 1.34
CA ARG A 18 8.68 4.06 1.59
C ARG A 18 8.42 2.97 0.54
N ILE A 19 7.18 2.87 0.08
CA ILE A 19 6.83 1.90 -0.95
C ILE A 19 7.50 2.29 -2.26
N GLN A 20 7.49 3.59 -2.59
CA GLN A 20 8.11 4.07 -3.80
C GLN A 20 9.62 3.74 -3.76
N ALA A 21 10.26 3.96 -2.61
CA ALA A 21 11.67 3.69 -2.45
C ALA A 21 11.99 2.18 -2.57
N LEU A 22 11.10 1.35 -2.03
CA LEU A 22 11.28 -0.08 -2.10
C LEU A 22 11.26 -0.57 -3.55
N TYR A 23 10.28 -0.13 -4.33
CA TYR A 23 10.16 -0.55 -5.72
C TYR A 23 11.34 -0.04 -6.53
N ARG A 24 11.80 1.15 -6.25
CA ARG A 24 12.91 1.69 -6.97
C ARG A 24 14.20 0.93 -6.64
N SER A 25 14.43 0.62 -5.38
CA SER A 25 15.66 -0.07 -4.99
C SER A 25 15.66 -1.54 -5.37
N GLN A 26 14.54 -2.21 -5.29
CA GLN A 26 14.48 -3.63 -5.57
C GLN A 26 14.25 -3.96 -7.05
N LEU A 27 13.45 -3.17 -7.72
CA LEU A 27 13.11 -3.45 -9.10
C LEU A 27 13.63 -2.42 -10.09
N GLY A 28 14.24 -1.35 -9.61
CA GLY A 28 14.68 -0.29 -10.49
C GLY A 28 13.52 0.39 -11.19
N HIS A 29 12.31 0.27 -10.64
CA HIS A 29 11.11 0.73 -11.30
C HIS A 29 10.46 1.84 -10.51
N ARG A 30 10.06 2.89 -11.20
CA ARG A 30 9.40 4.00 -10.55
C ARG A 30 7.91 3.93 -10.79
N LEU A 31 7.16 3.84 -9.69
CA LEU A 31 5.70 3.84 -9.77
C LEU A 31 5.25 5.27 -10.07
N SER A 32 4.21 5.44 -10.86
CA SER A 32 3.73 6.77 -11.16
C SER A 32 2.87 7.32 -10.03
N GLY A 33 2.42 6.47 -9.13
CA GLY A 33 1.68 6.92 -7.96
C GLY A 33 1.53 5.81 -6.95
N VAL A 34 1.46 6.17 -5.68
CA VAL A 34 1.19 5.24 -4.60
C VAL A 34 0.14 5.92 -3.73
N ASP A 35 -1.02 5.28 -3.63
CA ASP A 35 -2.12 5.82 -2.89
C ASP A 35 -2.40 4.94 -1.70
N CYS A 36 -2.27 5.45 -0.50
CA CYS A 36 -2.49 4.68 0.71
C CYS A 36 -3.60 5.28 1.55
N GLU A 37 -4.54 4.45 1.96
CA GLU A 37 -5.60 4.89 2.84
C GLU A 37 -5.67 4.01 4.08
N LEU A 38 -5.52 4.63 5.23
CA LEU A 38 -5.56 3.91 6.50
C LEU A 38 -6.99 3.92 7.03
N LEU A 39 -7.54 2.72 7.23
CA LEU A 39 -8.91 2.55 7.69
C LEU A 39 -8.93 1.73 8.96
N GLU A 40 -8.62 2.33 10.06
CA GLU A 40 -8.53 1.68 11.36
C GLU A 40 -7.55 0.50 11.37
N THR A 41 -8.02 -0.71 11.17
CA THR A 41 -7.15 -1.89 11.19
C THR A 41 -6.83 -2.38 9.78
N LYS A 42 -7.10 -1.57 8.76
CA LYS A 42 -6.85 -1.96 7.39
C LYS A 42 -6.16 -0.85 6.65
N ILE A 43 -5.38 -1.20 5.63
CA ILE A 43 -4.80 -0.21 4.76
C ILE A 43 -5.10 -0.62 3.33
N ALA A 44 -5.65 0.30 2.55
CA ALA A 44 -5.89 0.06 1.13
C ALA A 44 -4.80 0.81 0.37
N ILE A 45 -4.08 0.10 -0.49
CA ILE A 45 -2.98 0.68 -1.24
C ILE A 45 -3.19 0.40 -2.72
N VAL A 46 -3.01 1.42 -3.55
CA VAL A 46 -3.06 1.25 -4.99
C VAL A 46 -1.75 1.78 -5.56
N LEU A 47 -1.08 0.93 -6.35
CA LEU A 47 0.16 1.30 -7.01
C LEU A 47 -0.13 1.52 -8.48
N GLU A 48 0.23 2.70 -8.99
CA GLU A 48 0.01 3.02 -10.39
C GLU A 48 1.27 2.76 -11.20
N GLN A 49 1.09 2.24 -12.37
CA GLN A 49 2.16 1.85 -13.26
C GLN A 49 3.10 0.88 -12.57
N SER A 50 2.55 -0.16 -12.01
CA SER A 50 3.32 -1.17 -11.29
C SER A 50 3.85 -2.27 -12.21
N VAL A 51 3.54 -2.21 -13.49
CA VAL A 51 4.04 -3.17 -14.46
C VAL A 51 5.16 -2.50 -15.23
N THR A 52 6.33 -3.11 -15.26
CA THR A 52 7.51 -2.49 -15.89
C THR A 52 7.38 -2.48 -17.40
N GLN A 53 8.19 -1.67 -18.07
CA GLN A 53 8.15 -1.58 -19.50
C GLN A 53 8.43 -2.90 -20.18
N PRO A 54 9.43 -3.68 -19.77
CA PRO A 54 9.65 -4.98 -20.39
C PRO A 54 8.44 -5.89 -20.23
N GLU A 55 7.77 -5.82 -19.08
CA GLU A 55 6.58 -6.61 -18.85
C GLU A 55 5.46 -6.16 -19.79
N GLN A 56 5.30 -4.87 -19.98
CA GLN A 56 4.26 -4.35 -20.84
C GLN A 56 4.51 -4.75 -22.28
N LEU A 57 5.77 -4.81 -22.68
CA LEU A 57 6.12 -5.19 -24.02
C LEU A 57 5.71 -6.66 -24.25
N LEU A 58 5.98 -7.50 -23.26
CA LEU A 58 5.62 -8.92 -23.37
C LEU A 58 4.10 -9.10 -23.43
N VAL A 59 3.36 -8.33 -22.66
CA VAL A 59 1.92 -8.41 -22.68
C VAL A 59 1.41 -8.03 -24.08
N ALA A 60 1.99 -7.00 -24.67
CA ALA A 60 1.59 -6.53 -26.00
C ALA A 60 1.88 -7.59 -27.05
N GLN A 61 2.86 -8.47 -26.80
CA GLN A 61 3.20 -9.52 -27.72
C GLN A 61 2.43 -10.81 -27.44
N GLY A 62 1.39 -10.75 -26.64
CA GLY A 62 0.57 -11.91 -26.34
C GLY A 62 1.15 -12.86 -25.31
N LYS A 63 2.10 -12.41 -24.52
CA LYS A 63 2.74 -13.25 -23.53
C LYS A 63 2.31 -12.94 -22.11
N SER A 64 1.02 -12.69 -21.94
CA SER A 64 0.48 -12.35 -20.63
C SER A 64 0.74 -13.41 -19.57
N GLU A 65 0.65 -14.69 -19.95
CA GLU A 65 0.87 -15.74 -18.98
C GLU A 65 2.27 -15.72 -18.41
N LEU A 66 3.25 -15.42 -19.28
CA LEU A 66 4.63 -15.36 -18.86
C LEU A 66 4.81 -14.18 -17.88
N VAL A 67 4.16 -13.07 -18.19
CA VAL A 67 4.25 -11.89 -17.34
C VAL A 67 3.59 -12.14 -16.00
N GLU A 68 2.46 -12.84 -15.97
CA GLU A 68 1.77 -13.16 -14.75
C GLU A 68 2.66 -14.02 -13.87
N SER A 69 3.36 -14.95 -14.47
CA SER A 69 4.23 -15.84 -13.76
C SER A 69 5.39 -15.05 -13.17
N LEU A 70 6.01 -14.19 -13.96
CA LEU A 70 7.11 -13.36 -13.53
C LEU A 70 6.67 -12.45 -12.40
N HIS A 71 5.50 -11.83 -12.55
CA HIS A 71 4.99 -10.90 -11.56
C HIS A 71 4.74 -11.61 -10.23
N SER A 72 4.25 -12.86 -10.27
CA SER A 72 4.01 -13.62 -9.07
C SER A 72 5.32 -13.89 -8.35
N GLU A 73 6.39 -14.22 -9.09
CA GLU A 73 7.67 -14.49 -8.49
C GLU A 73 8.24 -13.21 -7.84
N LEU A 74 8.07 -12.07 -8.50
CA LEU A 74 8.56 -10.82 -7.98
C LEU A 74 7.79 -10.44 -6.70
N GLU A 75 6.49 -10.73 -6.69
CA GLU A 75 5.67 -10.44 -5.54
C GLU A 75 6.13 -11.25 -4.34
N GLU A 76 6.52 -12.50 -4.53
CA GLU A 76 6.98 -13.32 -3.45
C GLU A 76 8.25 -12.75 -2.80
N VAL A 77 9.08 -12.09 -3.59
CA VAL A 77 10.29 -11.46 -3.08
C VAL A 77 9.96 -10.15 -2.39
N ILE A 78 9.04 -9.39 -2.96
CA ILE A 78 8.67 -8.07 -2.44
C ILE A 78 7.80 -8.11 -1.20
N GLN A 79 6.88 -9.03 -1.12
CA GLN A 79 5.94 -9.06 -0.02
C GLN A 79 6.53 -9.05 1.38
N PRO A 80 7.55 -9.86 1.69
CA PRO A 80 8.12 -9.81 3.03
C PRO A 80 8.74 -8.45 3.35
N GLN A 81 9.34 -7.81 2.34
CA GLN A 81 9.96 -6.52 2.52
C GLN A 81 8.90 -5.45 2.70
N LEU A 82 7.80 -5.58 1.98
CA LEU A 82 6.70 -4.65 2.08
C LEU A 82 6.07 -4.76 3.47
N LYS A 83 5.88 -5.99 3.94
CA LYS A 83 5.31 -6.21 5.26
C LYS A 83 6.18 -5.54 6.32
N THR A 84 7.49 -5.72 6.24
CA THR A 84 8.41 -5.15 7.21
C THR A 84 8.35 -3.63 7.21
N LEU A 85 8.34 -3.02 6.03
CA LEU A 85 8.31 -1.57 5.99
C LEU A 85 6.97 -1.02 6.52
N ILE A 86 5.88 -1.73 6.25
CA ILE A 86 4.59 -1.28 6.75
C ILE A 86 4.59 -1.33 8.28
N GLU A 87 5.10 -2.43 8.84
CA GLU A 87 5.16 -2.55 10.28
C GLU A 87 6.04 -1.47 10.90
N GLU A 88 7.12 -1.10 10.23
CA GLU A 88 8.00 -0.06 10.72
C GLU A 88 7.30 1.31 10.71
N VAL A 89 6.57 1.61 9.67
CA VAL A 89 5.89 2.89 9.56
C VAL A 89 4.68 2.98 10.47
N ILE A 90 3.87 1.94 10.49
CA ILE A 90 2.60 1.95 11.19
C ILE A 90 2.74 1.62 12.67
N GLY A 91 3.74 0.84 13.00
CA GLY A 91 4.01 0.53 14.41
C GLY A 91 3.20 -0.61 15.00
N VAL A 92 2.45 -1.32 14.18
CA VAL A 92 1.71 -2.49 14.64
C VAL A 92 1.95 -3.63 13.66
N SER A 93 1.63 -4.83 14.06
CA SER A 93 1.90 -6.01 13.22
C SER A 93 0.92 -6.15 12.08
N VAL A 94 1.40 -6.68 10.98
CA VAL A 94 0.57 -6.98 9.82
C VAL A 94 0.15 -8.44 9.94
N ILE A 95 -1.15 -8.68 9.92
CA ILE A 95 -1.67 -10.04 9.99
C ILE A 95 -1.77 -10.64 8.61
N ASP A 96 -2.31 -9.90 7.65
CA ASP A 96 -2.47 -10.36 6.29
C ASP A 96 -2.09 -9.29 5.29
N LEU A 97 -1.58 -9.71 4.17
CA LEU A 97 -1.26 -8.80 3.08
C LEU A 97 -1.74 -9.48 1.80
N LEU A 98 -2.78 -8.93 1.20
CA LEU A 98 -3.39 -9.49 -0.01
C LEU A 98 -3.12 -8.54 -1.17
N SER A 99 -2.67 -9.06 -2.28
CA SER A 99 -2.41 -8.19 -3.41
C SER A 99 -2.73 -8.87 -4.72
N ASP A 100 -3.07 -8.07 -5.71
CA ASP A 100 -3.33 -8.57 -7.03
C ASP A 100 -3.00 -7.45 -8.03
N VAL A 101 -2.75 -7.83 -9.27
CA VAL A 101 -2.36 -6.89 -10.30
C VAL A 101 -3.28 -7.02 -11.52
N THR A 102 -3.59 -5.89 -12.17
CA THR A 102 -4.28 -5.93 -13.43
C THR A 102 -3.28 -5.45 -14.47
N LEU A 103 -2.86 -6.35 -15.32
CA LEU A 103 -1.83 -6.05 -16.31
C LEU A 103 -2.25 -5.00 -17.32
N GLU A 104 -3.50 -5.02 -17.73
CA GLU A 104 -4.01 -4.06 -18.67
C GLU A 104 -3.94 -2.62 -18.23
N THR A 105 -4.22 -2.38 -16.97
CA THR A 105 -4.19 -1.04 -16.44
C THR A 105 -2.90 -0.76 -15.67
N ALA A 106 -2.06 -1.76 -15.52
CA ALA A 106 -0.77 -1.66 -14.83
C ALA A 106 -0.92 -1.17 -13.39
N ARG A 107 -1.95 -1.68 -12.71
CA ARG A 107 -2.18 -1.32 -11.31
C ARG A 107 -2.08 -2.53 -10.42
N THR A 108 -1.57 -2.30 -9.20
CA THR A 108 -1.59 -3.32 -8.17
C THR A 108 -2.41 -2.79 -7.01
N GLY A 109 -3.33 -3.61 -6.53
CA GLY A 109 -4.11 -3.28 -5.34
C GLY A 109 -3.63 -4.15 -4.19
N ILE A 110 -3.47 -3.55 -3.02
CA ILE A 110 -3.01 -4.25 -1.84
C ILE A 110 -3.93 -3.93 -0.68
N ILE A 111 -4.35 -4.97 0.03
CA ILE A 111 -5.12 -4.78 1.25
C ILE A 111 -4.27 -5.35 2.39
N VAL A 112 -4.04 -4.54 3.39
CA VAL A 112 -3.24 -4.93 4.56
C VAL A 112 -4.16 -5.01 5.76
N ILE A 113 -4.09 -6.11 6.48
CA ILE A 113 -4.87 -6.27 7.71
C ILE A 113 -3.90 -6.17 8.89
N LEU A 114 -4.21 -5.27 9.81
CA LEU A 114 -3.35 -5.00 10.94
C LEU A 114 -3.88 -5.67 12.20
N SER A 115 -2.99 -5.96 13.13
CA SER A 115 -3.37 -6.60 14.40
C SER A 115 -4.20 -5.66 15.26
N GLU A 116 -4.01 -4.37 15.12
CA GLU A 116 -4.75 -3.37 15.86
C GLU A 116 -4.63 -2.05 15.15
N ALA A 117 -5.44 -1.09 15.53
CA ALA A 117 -5.36 0.22 14.91
C ALA A 117 -4.08 0.93 15.37
N PRO A 118 -3.38 1.61 14.49
CA PRO A 118 -2.19 2.33 14.89
C PRO A 118 -2.60 3.57 15.70
N GLN A 119 -1.67 4.07 16.48
CA GLN A 119 -1.94 5.26 17.28
C GLN A 119 -1.73 6.48 16.40
N ILE A 120 -2.74 7.34 16.34
CA ILE A 120 -2.64 8.55 15.54
C ILE A 120 -3.10 9.72 16.37
N ARG A 121 -2.59 10.86 16.01
CA ARG A 121 -2.84 12.05 16.77
C ARG A 121 -4.16 12.75 16.53
N ASP A 122 -4.60 12.84 15.34
CA ASP A 122 -5.76 13.58 15.00
C ASP A 122 -7.08 12.90 15.18
N ALA A 123 -7.09 11.86 15.90
CA ALA A 123 -8.28 11.12 16.12
C ALA A 123 -9.41 11.97 16.64
N VAL A 124 -9.11 12.87 17.46
CA VAL A 124 -10.10 13.73 18.00
C VAL A 124 -10.88 14.50 16.97
N SER A 125 -10.20 15.25 16.18
CA SER A 125 -10.90 16.07 15.23
C SER A 125 -11.62 15.18 14.29
N LYS A 126 -11.08 14.03 14.03
CA LYS A 126 -11.63 13.20 13.14
C LYS A 126 -12.83 12.64 13.72
N ALA A 127 -12.75 12.19 14.92
CA ALA A 127 -13.83 11.57 15.60
C ALA A 127 -15.01 12.51 15.61
N THR A 128 -14.75 13.70 15.80
CA THR A 128 -15.81 14.67 15.85
C THR A 128 -16.51 14.71 14.54
N ALA A 129 -15.79 14.76 13.51
CA ALA A 129 -16.36 14.85 12.21
C ALA A 129 -17.12 13.61 11.92
N GLN A 130 -16.57 12.48 12.26
CA GLN A 130 -17.15 11.33 11.96
C GLN A 130 -18.34 11.06 12.65
N THR A 131 -18.42 11.37 13.85
CA THR A 131 -19.54 11.12 14.63
C THR A 131 -20.74 11.69 13.99
N SER A 132 -20.66 12.84 13.53
CA SER A 132 -21.82 13.43 12.98
C SER A 132 -22.16 12.74 11.70
N ALA A 133 -21.22 12.42 10.97
CA ALA A 133 -21.50 11.83 9.73
C ALA A 133 -22.07 10.49 9.87
N SER A 134 -21.48 9.71 10.63
CA SER A 134 -21.90 8.43 10.69
C SER A 134 -23.16 8.29 11.31
N ALA A 135 -23.45 9.14 12.09
CA ALA A 135 -24.65 9.02 12.75
C ALA A 135 -25.69 9.00 11.76
N THR A 136 -25.43 9.43 10.72
CA THR A 136 -26.44 9.46 9.90
C THR A 136 -26.48 8.48 9.02
N LEU A 137 -26.31 8.12 8.94
CA LEU A 137 -26.43 7.36 8.33
C LEU A 137 -26.87 6.74 8.46
N THR A 138 -27.11 6.86 8.61
CA THR A 138 -27.48 6.36 8.90
C THR A 138 -27.96 6.10 8.84
#